data_b8cfd943dfc7315ef1ce0885bfe309bb
#
_entry.id   b8cfd943dfc7315ef1ce0885bfe309bb
#
_cell.length_a   1.000
_cell.length_b   1.000
_cell.length_c   1.000
_cell.angle_alpha   90.00
_cell.angle_beta   90.00
_cell.angle_gamma   90.00
#
_symmetry.space_group_name_H-M   'P 1'
#
loop_
_entity.id
_entity.type
_entity.pdbx_description
1 polymer ?
#
loop_
_entity_poly.entity_id
_entity_poly.type
_entity_poly.pdbx_seq_one_letter_code
_entity_poly.pdbx_strand_id
1 'polypeptide(L)'
;MKGHEAIYGSFLGLVMLLDLSSNKFSGQIPSELTALHKLKSLNLSRNQLTGEIPNKIGDMKSLESFDLSVNNLSGELPISLSELNFLGTFNVSYNNLIGRVPTCTQIQSFNESSFFGNKLCGAPLTNDCVHVDKPDTTSDQKEDGGLHKVDWGLIISIALGFIIGFWGIVVSLMLNRSWRITYFRLLRKLIKV
;
A
#
# COMPACT_ATOMS: atom_id res chain seq x y z
N MET A 1 -7.91 -1.48 -42.33
CA MET A 1 -8.59 -0.21 -41.97
C MET A 1 -7.51 0.78 -41.60
N LYS A 2 -7.34 1.85 -42.37
CA LYS A 2 -6.37 2.92 -42.11
C LYS A 2 -6.90 3.71 -40.91
N GLY A 3 -6.15 3.75 -39.79
CA GLY A 3 -6.47 4.62 -38.65
C GLY A 3 -6.33 6.08 -39.07
N HIS A 4 -7.40 6.83 -38.92
CA HIS A 4 -7.31 8.27 -39.00
C HIS A 4 -6.65 8.77 -37.72
N GLU A 5 -5.48 9.40 -37.85
CA GLU A 5 -4.92 10.27 -36.81
C GLU A 5 -5.91 11.43 -36.60
N ALA A 6 -6.72 11.33 -35.57
CA ALA A 6 -7.56 12.45 -35.16
C ALA A 6 -6.68 13.43 -34.36
N ILE A 7 -6.50 14.63 -34.89
CA ILE A 7 -5.80 15.72 -34.20
C ILE A 7 -6.69 16.24 -33.08
N TYR A 8 -6.52 15.69 -31.87
CA TYR A 8 -7.29 16.04 -30.65
C TYR A 8 -6.79 17.30 -29.94
N GLY A 9 -5.92 18.09 -30.56
CA GLY A 9 -5.22 19.21 -29.89
C GLY A 9 -6.11 20.25 -29.21
N SER A 10 -7.36 20.46 -29.67
CA SER A 10 -8.28 21.44 -29.08
C SER A 10 -9.22 20.86 -28.02
N PHE A 11 -9.43 19.53 -28.00
CA PHE A 11 -10.34 18.87 -27.05
C PHE A 11 -9.65 18.37 -25.79
N LEU A 12 -8.33 18.16 -25.79
CA LEU A 12 -7.55 17.72 -24.65
C LEU A 12 -7.69 18.62 -23.41
N GLY A 13 -7.96 19.91 -23.62
CA GLY A 13 -8.18 20.86 -22.53
C GLY A 13 -9.53 20.73 -21.80
N LEU A 14 -10.45 19.87 -22.30
CA LEU A 14 -11.78 19.65 -21.71
C LEU A 14 -11.88 18.33 -20.94
N VAL A 15 -10.92 17.40 -21.11
CA VAL A 15 -10.90 16.14 -20.38
C VAL A 15 -10.41 16.40 -18.96
N MET A 16 -11.32 16.28 -17.99
CA MET A 16 -11.01 16.47 -16.57
C MET A 16 -10.92 15.14 -15.80
N LEU A 17 -11.60 14.10 -16.28
CA LEU A 17 -11.68 12.81 -15.63
C LEU A 17 -11.38 11.71 -16.65
N LEU A 18 -10.47 10.81 -16.33
CA LEU A 18 -10.14 9.64 -17.14
C LEU A 18 -10.13 8.41 -16.24
N ASP A 19 -11.17 7.60 -16.37
CA ASP A 19 -11.27 6.31 -15.69
C ASP A 19 -11.24 5.18 -16.72
N LEU A 20 -10.14 4.42 -16.70
CA LEU A 20 -9.90 3.24 -17.52
C LEU A 20 -9.66 2.02 -16.64
N SER A 21 -10.09 2.06 -15.39
CA SER A 21 -9.90 0.99 -14.41
C SER A 21 -10.60 -0.31 -14.80
N SER A 22 -10.14 -1.41 -14.22
CA SER A 22 -10.76 -2.74 -14.39
C SER A 22 -10.91 -3.17 -15.85
N ASN A 23 -9.85 -2.97 -16.64
CA ASN A 23 -9.74 -3.39 -18.02
C ASN A 23 -8.58 -4.39 -18.20
N LYS A 24 -8.19 -4.64 -19.45
CA LYS A 24 -7.06 -5.51 -19.83
C LYS A 24 -5.98 -4.73 -20.57
N PHE A 25 -5.84 -3.45 -20.29
CA PHE A 25 -4.80 -2.65 -20.91
C PHE A 25 -3.42 -3.18 -20.49
N SER A 26 -2.54 -3.37 -21.47
CA SER A 26 -1.18 -3.86 -21.31
C SER A 26 -0.18 -2.94 -22.00
N GLY A 27 1.10 -3.13 -21.71
CA GLY A 27 2.16 -2.24 -22.20
C GLY A 27 2.42 -1.08 -21.25
N GLN A 28 3.21 -0.12 -21.70
CA GLN A 28 3.64 1.02 -20.90
C GLN A 28 2.59 2.13 -20.89
N ILE A 29 2.59 2.93 -19.83
CA ILE A 29 1.82 4.18 -19.79
C ILE A 29 2.46 5.15 -20.79
N PRO A 30 1.71 5.62 -21.82
CA PRO A 30 2.28 6.55 -22.80
C PRO A 30 2.71 7.86 -22.15
N SER A 31 3.92 8.34 -22.49
CA SER A 31 4.41 9.64 -21.98
C SER A 31 3.53 10.81 -22.41
N GLU A 32 2.84 10.69 -23.54
CA GLU A 32 1.91 11.67 -24.10
C GLU A 32 0.71 11.94 -23.16
N LEU A 33 0.38 10.96 -22.30
CA LEU A 33 -0.66 11.14 -21.28
C LEU A 33 -0.37 12.33 -20.38
N THR A 34 0.91 12.62 -20.11
CA THR A 34 1.32 13.73 -19.24
C THR A 34 1.03 15.10 -19.82
N ALA A 35 0.71 15.19 -21.13
CA ALA A 35 0.28 16.43 -21.78
C ALA A 35 -1.15 16.85 -21.39
N LEU A 36 -1.90 16.01 -20.69
CA LEU A 36 -3.24 16.31 -20.18
C LEU A 36 -3.18 17.18 -18.90
N HIS A 37 -2.59 18.37 -18.99
CA HIS A 37 -2.31 19.24 -17.85
C HIS A 37 -3.55 19.67 -17.03
N LYS A 38 -4.76 19.58 -17.63
CA LYS A 38 -6.04 19.93 -16.96
C LYS A 38 -6.77 18.71 -16.38
N LEU A 39 -6.19 17.51 -16.53
CA LEU A 39 -6.78 16.30 -15.97
C LEU A 39 -6.77 16.38 -14.43
N LYS A 40 -7.94 16.17 -13.82
CA LYS A 40 -8.12 16.18 -12.37
C LYS A 40 -8.09 14.77 -11.77
N SER A 41 -8.57 13.77 -12.51
CA SER A 41 -8.58 12.39 -12.05
C SER A 41 -8.10 11.45 -13.13
N LEU A 42 -7.13 10.60 -12.77
CA LEU A 42 -6.60 9.53 -13.58
C LEU A 42 -6.68 8.23 -12.82
N ASN A 43 -7.52 7.31 -13.30
CA ASN A 43 -7.65 5.97 -12.76
C ASN A 43 -7.32 4.92 -13.84
N LEU A 44 -6.18 4.25 -13.67
CA LEU A 44 -5.72 3.15 -14.51
C LEU A 44 -5.64 1.83 -13.71
N SER A 45 -6.25 1.76 -12.54
CA SER A 45 -6.15 0.62 -11.65
C SER A 45 -6.72 -0.66 -12.24
N ARG A 46 -6.26 -1.81 -11.74
CA ARG A 46 -6.74 -3.14 -12.16
C ARG A 46 -6.64 -3.36 -13.66
N ASN A 47 -5.42 -3.22 -14.17
CA ASN A 47 -5.04 -3.48 -15.56
C ASN A 47 -3.79 -4.40 -15.59
N GLN A 48 -3.16 -4.52 -16.74
CA GLN A 48 -1.94 -5.29 -16.97
C GLN A 48 -0.80 -4.38 -17.45
N LEU A 49 -0.78 -3.13 -16.99
CA LEU A 49 0.23 -2.15 -17.39
C LEU A 49 1.60 -2.52 -16.85
N THR A 50 2.62 -2.27 -17.63
CA THR A 50 4.02 -2.61 -17.36
C THR A 50 4.93 -1.39 -17.55
N GLY A 51 6.23 -1.54 -17.26
CA GLY A 51 7.20 -0.45 -17.39
C GLY A 51 7.10 0.57 -16.27
N GLU A 52 7.68 1.73 -16.48
CA GLU A 52 7.81 2.77 -15.48
C GLU A 52 6.67 3.79 -15.53
N ILE A 53 6.42 4.45 -14.41
CA ILE A 53 5.56 5.64 -14.37
C ILE A 53 6.29 6.78 -15.09
N PRO A 54 5.66 7.46 -16.07
CA PRO A 54 6.34 8.51 -16.83
C PRO A 54 6.95 9.60 -15.95
N ASN A 55 8.23 9.93 -16.19
CA ASN A 55 8.96 10.93 -15.40
C ASN A 55 8.35 12.34 -15.44
N LYS A 56 7.51 12.63 -16.45
CA LYS A 56 6.81 13.91 -16.61
C LYS A 56 5.43 13.92 -15.96
N ILE A 57 5.08 12.94 -15.13
CA ILE A 57 3.75 12.90 -14.47
C ILE A 57 3.47 14.17 -13.66
N GLY A 58 4.52 14.80 -13.12
CA GLY A 58 4.42 16.07 -12.40
C GLY A 58 3.94 17.26 -13.24
N ASP A 59 3.94 17.15 -14.58
CA ASP A 59 3.39 18.19 -15.46
C ASP A 59 1.87 18.28 -15.39
N MET A 60 1.20 17.24 -14.88
CA MET A 60 -0.24 17.19 -14.70
C MET A 60 -0.69 17.97 -13.45
N LYS A 61 -0.39 19.25 -13.40
CA LYS A 61 -0.52 20.12 -12.21
C LYS A 61 -1.93 20.19 -11.61
N SER A 62 -2.96 19.88 -12.40
CA SER A 62 -4.37 19.90 -11.94
C SER A 62 -4.82 18.58 -11.32
N LEU A 63 -3.93 17.56 -11.25
CA LEU A 63 -4.31 16.23 -10.80
C LEU A 63 -4.65 16.22 -9.30
N GLU A 64 -5.88 15.81 -9.00
CA GLU A 64 -6.44 15.71 -7.66
C GLU A 64 -6.54 14.23 -7.20
N SER A 65 -6.71 13.31 -8.17
CA SER A 65 -6.80 11.87 -7.90
C SER A 65 -5.96 11.07 -8.89
N PHE A 66 -5.12 10.16 -8.37
CA PHE A 66 -4.22 9.33 -9.16
C PHE A 66 -4.19 7.90 -8.63
N ASP A 67 -4.75 6.96 -9.39
CA ASP A 67 -4.80 5.55 -9.03
C ASP A 67 -4.20 4.66 -10.13
N LEU A 68 -3.10 3.99 -9.81
CA LEU A 68 -2.41 3.00 -10.64
C LEU A 68 -2.40 1.61 -10.00
N SER A 69 -3.18 1.40 -8.95
CA SER A 69 -3.13 0.16 -8.15
C SER A 69 -3.45 -1.09 -8.97
N VAL A 70 -2.89 -2.21 -8.55
CA VAL A 70 -3.10 -3.52 -9.18
C VAL A 70 -2.75 -3.52 -10.67
N ASN A 71 -1.45 -3.41 -10.93
CA ASN A 71 -0.83 -3.46 -12.26
C ASN A 71 0.53 -4.19 -12.16
N ASN A 72 1.31 -4.19 -13.23
CA ASN A 72 2.66 -4.76 -13.29
C ASN A 72 3.73 -3.66 -13.49
N LEU A 73 3.47 -2.45 -13.00
CA LEU A 73 4.40 -1.33 -13.12
C LEU A 73 5.68 -1.60 -12.32
N SER A 74 6.81 -1.11 -12.80
CA SER A 74 8.14 -1.34 -12.24
C SER A 74 8.96 -0.03 -12.21
N GLY A 75 10.21 -0.10 -11.74
CA GLY A 75 11.05 1.09 -11.60
C GLY A 75 10.71 1.87 -10.34
N GLU A 76 11.23 3.09 -10.26
CA GLU A 76 11.07 3.97 -9.11
C GLU A 76 9.88 4.92 -9.27
N LEU A 77 9.39 5.45 -8.15
CA LEU A 77 8.43 6.55 -8.17
C LEU A 77 9.12 7.82 -8.68
N PRO A 78 8.61 8.46 -9.74
CA PRO A 78 9.23 9.68 -10.28
C PRO A 78 9.28 10.81 -9.25
N ILE A 79 10.42 11.49 -9.15
CA ILE A 79 10.59 12.65 -8.26
C ILE A 79 9.59 13.77 -8.60
N SER A 80 9.19 13.87 -9.87
CA SER A 80 8.20 14.85 -10.34
C SER A 80 6.82 14.71 -9.70
N LEU A 81 6.49 13.58 -9.07
CA LEU A 81 5.29 13.44 -8.24
C LEU A 81 5.21 14.51 -7.13
N SER A 82 6.36 15.01 -6.67
CA SER A 82 6.43 16.11 -5.70
C SER A 82 5.82 17.43 -6.20
N GLU A 83 5.62 17.55 -7.49
CA GLU A 83 5.07 18.74 -8.12
C GLU A 83 3.53 18.75 -8.21
N LEU A 84 2.88 17.64 -7.84
CA LEU A 84 1.43 17.48 -7.84
C LEU A 84 0.80 18.05 -6.55
N ASN A 85 0.77 19.35 -6.42
CA ASN A 85 0.39 20.05 -5.18
C ASN A 85 -1.10 19.89 -4.80
N PHE A 86 -1.96 19.51 -5.74
CA PHE A 86 -3.41 19.36 -5.50
C PHE A 86 -3.83 17.89 -5.30
N LEU A 87 -2.88 16.97 -5.27
CA LEU A 87 -3.17 15.54 -5.18
C LEU A 87 -3.79 15.18 -3.81
N GLY A 88 -5.07 14.88 -3.78
CA GLY A 88 -5.81 14.49 -2.58
C GLY A 88 -5.98 12.98 -2.43
N THR A 89 -5.88 12.22 -3.54
CA THR A 89 -5.97 10.76 -3.55
C THR A 89 -4.84 10.17 -4.38
N PHE A 90 -4.07 9.25 -3.77
CA PHE A 90 -2.95 8.58 -4.41
C PHE A 90 -2.94 7.10 -4.06
N ASN A 91 -2.81 6.24 -5.07
CA ASN A 91 -2.70 4.80 -4.87
C ASN A 91 -1.85 4.14 -5.96
N VAL A 92 -0.75 3.52 -5.55
CA VAL A 92 0.14 2.72 -6.42
C VAL A 92 0.30 1.30 -5.90
N SER A 93 -0.56 0.87 -4.98
CA SER A 93 -0.46 -0.44 -4.33
C SER A 93 -0.54 -1.60 -5.33
N TYR A 94 0.07 -2.72 -4.95
CA TYR A 94 0.08 -3.95 -5.76
C TYR A 94 0.64 -3.74 -7.17
N ASN A 95 1.92 -3.36 -7.21
CA ASN A 95 2.75 -3.25 -8.40
C ASN A 95 4.14 -3.88 -8.12
N ASN A 96 5.11 -3.68 -9.00
CA ASN A 96 6.49 -4.12 -8.84
C ASN A 96 7.45 -2.92 -8.67
N LEU A 97 6.97 -1.83 -8.07
CA LEU A 97 7.77 -0.62 -7.85
C LEU A 97 8.84 -0.86 -6.80
N ILE A 98 9.99 -0.18 -6.97
CA ILE A 98 11.18 -0.30 -6.11
C ILE A 98 11.70 1.08 -5.70
N GLY A 99 12.67 1.09 -4.81
CA GLY A 99 13.37 2.32 -4.43
C GLY A 99 12.65 3.12 -3.35
N ARG A 100 13.11 4.36 -3.15
CA ARG A 100 12.62 5.23 -2.09
C ARG A 100 11.40 6.02 -2.52
N VAL A 101 10.41 6.12 -1.63
CA VAL A 101 9.29 7.05 -1.80
C VAL A 101 9.84 8.49 -1.81
N PRO A 102 9.48 9.34 -2.79
CA PRO A 102 9.95 10.72 -2.87
C PRO A 102 9.68 11.50 -1.59
N THR A 103 10.71 12.23 -1.12
CA THR A 103 10.67 13.00 0.14
C THR A 103 9.94 14.33 -0.04
N CYS A 104 8.65 14.28 -0.32
CA CYS A 104 7.79 15.46 -0.36
C CYS A 104 6.60 15.29 0.59
N THR A 105 6.18 16.39 1.19
CA THR A 105 5.12 16.39 2.21
C THR A 105 3.81 15.80 1.70
N GLN A 106 3.46 16.08 0.43
CA GLN A 106 2.23 15.59 -0.19
C GLN A 106 2.21 14.06 -0.29
N ILE A 107 3.25 13.44 -0.86
CA ILE A 107 3.31 11.99 -1.06
C ILE A 107 3.44 11.26 0.27
N GLN A 108 4.18 11.82 1.22
CA GLN A 108 4.36 11.22 2.55
C GLN A 108 3.13 11.37 3.47
N SER A 109 2.14 12.19 3.11
CA SER A 109 0.89 12.32 3.87
C SER A 109 -0.12 11.21 3.57
N PHE A 110 0.08 10.44 2.50
CA PHE A 110 -0.81 9.33 2.17
C PHE A 110 -0.59 8.13 3.09
N ASN A 111 -1.64 7.33 3.26
CA ASN A 111 -1.58 6.13 4.09
C ASN A 111 -0.62 5.09 3.49
N GLU A 112 0.09 4.34 4.33
CA GLU A 112 0.94 3.22 3.91
C GLU A 112 0.26 2.27 2.92
N SER A 113 -1.05 2.02 3.09
CA SER A 113 -1.82 1.14 2.23
C SER A 113 -1.79 1.54 0.75
N SER A 114 -1.59 2.82 0.45
CA SER A 114 -1.44 3.33 -0.92
C SER A 114 -0.18 2.81 -1.64
N PHE A 115 0.77 2.26 -0.89
CA PHE A 115 2.05 1.77 -1.39
C PHE A 115 2.22 0.26 -1.26
N PHE A 116 1.31 -0.44 -0.58
CA PHE A 116 1.43 -1.87 -0.29
C PHE A 116 1.63 -2.73 -1.53
N GLY A 117 2.25 -3.91 -1.36
CA GLY A 117 2.48 -4.85 -2.44
C GLY A 117 3.56 -4.43 -3.44
N ASN A 118 4.44 -3.49 -3.05
CA ASN A 118 5.63 -3.04 -3.77
C ASN A 118 6.90 -3.36 -2.97
N LYS A 119 8.05 -3.04 -3.53
CA LYS A 119 9.37 -3.09 -2.87
C LYS A 119 9.87 -1.67 -2.60
N LEU A 120 8.99 -0.79 -2.17
CA LEU A 120 9.28 0.59 -1.83
C LEU A 120 9.78 0.70 -0.38
N CYS A 121 10.54 1.75 -0.08
CA CYS A 121 11.07 2.06 1.24
C CYS A 121 11.01 3.56 1.56
N GLY A 122 11.23 3.89 2.83
CA GLY A 122 11.19 5.28 3.32
C GLY A 122 9.76 5.78 3.59
N ALA A 123 9.64 6.88 4.31
CA ALA A 123 8.35 7.41 4.75
C ALA A 123 7.37 7.60 3.58
N PRO A 124 6.07 7.27 3.76
CA PRO A 124 5.40 6.92 5.01
C PRO A 124 5.50 5.43 5.41
N LEU A 125 6.25 4.62 4.64
CA LEU A 125 6.47 3.21 4.95
C LEU A 125 7.39 3.06 6.15
N THR A 126 7.16 2.00 6.94
CA THR A 126 8.00 1.65 8.10
C THR A 126 9.33 1.02 7.70
N ASN A 127 9.48 0.59 6.43
CA ASN A 127 10.70 -0.04 5.93
C ASN A 127 11.74 1.03 5.61
N ASP A 128 12.86 1.03 6.33
CA ASP A 128 14.02 1.86 5.99
C ASP A 128 14.68 1.37 4.70
N CYS A 129 15.13 2.33 3.88
CA CYS A 129 15.90 2.00 2.69
C CYS A 129 17.30 1.54 3.10
N VAL A 130 17.59 0.27 2.92
CA VAL A 130 18.95 -0.25 3.12
C VAL A 130 19.85 0.39 2.07
N HIS A 131 20.78 1.24 2.51
CA HIS A 131 21.86 1.72 1.65
C HIS A 131 22.74 0.54 1.27
N VAL A 132 22.67 0.11 0.03
CA VAL A 132 23.73 -0.70 -0.56
C VAL A 132 24.82 0.29 -1.00
N ASP A 133 25.61 0.73 -0.07
CA ASP A 133 26.84 1.44 -0.38
C ASP A 133 27.78 0.47 -1.07
N LYS A 134 28.39 0.93 -2.19
CA LYS A 134 29.49 0.22 -2.86
C LYS A 134 30.60 -0.04 -1.85
N PRO A 135 31.35 -1.13 -2.00
CA PRO A 135 32.39 -1.48 -1.03
C PRO A 135 33.57 -0.53 -1.16
N ASP A 136 33.69 0.40 -0.26
CA ASP A 136 34.97 1.00 0.12
C ASP A 136 35.40 0.43 1.46
N THR A 137 36.60 -0.14 1.41
CA THR A 137 37.34 -0.83 2.43
C THR A 137 37.51 0.00 3.71
N THR A 138 37.43 -0.73 4.82
CA THR A 138 38.06 -0.57 6.15
C THR A 138 37.17 -0.11 7.29
N SER A 139 37.29 -0.99 8.28
CA SER A 139 37.21 -0.85 9.73
C SER A 139 35.88 -1.17 10.42
N ASP A 140 36.02 -2.27 11.14
CA ASP A 140 35.22 -2.80 12.23
C ASP A 140 34.40 -1.78 13.03
N GLN A 141 33.07 -1.94 13.01
CA GLN A 141 32.28 -1.88 14.25
C GLN A 141 31.03 -2.75 14.11
N LYS A 142 30.93 -3.73 15.00
CA LYS A 142 29.76 -4.54 15.25
C LYS A 142 28.59 -3.64 15.64
N GLU A 143 27.57 -3.53 14.79
CA GLU A 143 26.24 -3.23 15.26
C GLU A 143 25.28 -4.33 14.85
N ASP A 144 24.68 -4.87 15.89
CA ASP A 144 23.77 -5.99 15.98
C ASP A 144 22.52 -5.70 15.15
N GLY A 145 22.34 -6.46 14.06
CA GLY A 145 21.16 -6.37 13.21
C GLY A 145 19.89 -6.70 14.01
N GLY A 146 19.16 -5.67 14.36
CA GLY A 146 17.85 -5.80 14.99
C GLY A 146 16.81 -6.40 14.05
N LEU A 147 16.85 -7.73 13.90
CA LEU A 147 15.68 -8.50 13.54
C LEU A 147 14.59 -8.12 14.56
N HIS A 148 13.40 -7.77 14.11
CA HIS A 148 12.23 -7.60 14.98
C HIS A 148 12.19 -8.81 15.91
N LYS A 149 12.74 -8.69 17.11
CA LYS A 149 12.64 -9.70 18.15
C LYS A 149 11.14 -9.77 18.46
N VAL A 150 10.50 -10.76 17.84
CA VAL A 150 9.22 -11.24 18.37
C VAL A 150 9.50 -11.51 19.84
N ASP A 151 8.87 -10.75 20.71
CA ASP A 151 9.08 -10.88 22.15
C ASP A 151 8.45 -12.20 22.61
N TRP A 152 9.25 -13.26 22.51
CA TRP A 152 8.84 -14.61 22.90
C TRP A 152 8.34 -14.65 24.34
N GLY A 153 8.83 -13.74 25.20
CA GLY A 153 8.33 -13.58 26.56
C GLY A 153 6.85 -13.17 26.60
N LEU A 154 6.46 -12.22 25.75
CA LEU A 154 5.06 -11.78 25.63
C LEU A 154 4.16 -12.89 25.10
N ILE A 155 4.59 -13.59 24.03
CA ILE A 155 3.82 -14.69 23.46
C ILE A 155 3.63 -15.83 24.45
N ILE A 156 4.70 -16.22 25.18
CA ILE A 156 4.64 -17.25 26.19
C ILE A 156 3.73 -16.83 27.34
N SER A 157 3.79 -15.57 27.80
CA SER A 157 2.92 -15.05 28.85
C SER A 157 1.45 -15.08 28.46
N ILE A 158 1.12 -14.69 27.23
CA ILE A 158 -0.26 -14.73 26.72
C ILE A 158 -0.75 -16.19 26.62
N ALA A 159 0.09 -17.08 26.08
CA ALA A 159 -0.25 -18.51 25.94
C ALA A 159 -0.46 -19.17 27.31
N LEU A 160 0.41 -18.92 28.28
CA LEU A 160 0.29 -19.44 29.64
C LEU A 160 -0.95 -18.87 30.35
N GLY A 161 -1.20 -17.58 30.22
CA GLY A 161 -2.40 -16.94 30.79
C GLY A 161 -3.68 -17.54 30.23
N PHE A 162 -3.72 -17.79 28.92
CA PHE A 162 -4.87 -18.42 28.25
C PHE A 162 -5.06 -19.88 28.73
N ILE A 163 -3.98 -20.67 28.80
CA ILE A 163 -4.03 -22.07 29.25
C ILE A 163 -4.50 -22.15 30.70
N ILE A 164 -3.94 -21.36 31.62
CA ILE A 164 -4.31 -21.37 33.04
C ILE A 164 -5.76 -20.92 33.20
N GLY A 165 -6.17 -19.84 32.51
CA GLY A 165 -7.55 -19.33 32.57
C GLY A 165 -8.56 -20.33 32.01
N PHE A 166 -8.25 -20.92 30.85
CA PHE A 166 -9.12 -21.92 30.22
C PHE A 166 -9.28 -23.18 31.11
N TRP A 167 -8.18 -23.73 31.59
CA TRP A 167 -8.22 -24.91 32.45
C TRP A 167 -8.84 -24.61 33.80
N GLY A 168 -8.65 -23.41 34.37
CA GLY A 168 -9.33 -22.99 35.58
C GLY A 168 -10.86 -23.04 35.47
N ILE A 169 -11.39 -22.57 34.33
CA ILE A 169 -12.83 -22.62 34.06
C ILE A 169 -13.30 -24.05 33.83
N VAL A 170 -12.56 -24.83 32.99
CA VAL A 170 -12.93 -26.21 32.64
C VAL A 170 -12.93 -27.11 33.87
N VAL A 171 -11.89 -27.04 34.72
CA VAL A 171 -11.79 -27.82 35.94
C VAL A 171 -12.88 -27.44 36.94
N SER A 172 -13.18 -26.15 37.10
CA SER A 172 -14.28 -25.68 37.98
C SER A 172 -15.63 -26.17 37.48
N LEU A 173 -15.88 -26.23 36.19
CA LEU A 173 -17.10 -26.78 35.60
C LEU A 173 -17.19 -28.30 35.74
N MET A 174 -16.07 -29.02 35.73
CA MET A 174 -16.04 -30.47 35.92
C MET A 174 -16.24 -30.90 37.36
N LEU A 175 -15.62 -30.18 38.32
CA LEU A 175 -15.62 -30.55 39.72
C LEU A 175 -16.87 -30.06 40.46
N ASN A 176 -17.49 -28.97 40.03
CA ASN A 176 -18.61 -28.37 40.77
C ASN A 176 -19.92 -28.43 39.98
N ARG A 177 -20.80 -29.34 40.36
CA ARG A 177 -22.12 -29.57 39.72
C ARG A 177 -23.01 -28.34 39.71
N SER A 178 -22.95 -27.50 40.75
CA SER A 178 -23.72 -26.26 40.83
C SER A 178 -23.27 -25.22 39.81
N TRP A 179 -21.99 -25.05 39.61
CA TRP A 179 -21.40 -24.12 38.62
C TRP A 179 -21.74 -24.52 37.19
N ARG A 180 -21.75 -25.79 36.91
CA ARG A 180 -22.12 -26.34 35.61
C ARG A 180 -23.56 -25.98 35.23
N ILE A 181 -24.50 -26.15 36.15
CA ILE A 181 -25.91 -25.84 35.93
C ILE A 181 -26.13 -24.34 35.68
N THR A 182 -25.45 -23.49 36.44
CA THR A 182 -25.53 -22.03 36.33
C THR A 182 -24.96 -21.55 35.02
N TYR A 183 -23.80 -22.08 34.59
CA TYR A 183 -23.14 -21.75 33.33
C TYR A 183 -24.00 -22.08 32.11
N PHE A 184 -24.54 -23.29 32.04
CA PHE A 184 -25.42 -23.68 30.93
C PHE A 184 -26.76 -22.94 30.94
N ARG A 185 -27.23 -22.50 32.08
CA ARG A 185 -28.41 -21.65 32.18
C ARG A 185 -28.17 -20.25 31.62
N LEU A 186 -26.99 -19.69 31.87
CA LEU A 186 -26.57 -18.39 31.36
C LEU A 186 -26.35 -18.43 29.84
N LEU A 187 -25.66 -19.48 29.34
CA LEU A 187 -25.43 -19.70 27.91
C LEU A 187 -26.75 -19.85 27.12
N ARG A 188 -27.73 -20.55 27.67
CA ARG A 188 -29.09 -20.65 27.07
C ARG A 188 -29.81 -19.32 26.98
N LYS A 189 -29.56 -18.38 27.94
CA LYS A 189 -30.12 -17.03 27.86
C LYS A 189 -29.47 -16.17 26.78
N LEU A 190 -28.17 -16.37 26.49
CA LEU A 190 -27.43 -15.62 25.46
C LEU A 190 -27.70 -16.10 24.05
N ILE A 191 -28.05 -17.40 23.86
CA ILE A 191 -28.34 -17.99 22.54
C ILE A 191 -29.81 -17.76 22.12
N LYS A 192 -30.67 -17.27 23.02
CA LYS A 192 -32.09 -16.97 22.75
C LYS A 192 -32.36 -15.49 22.43
N VAL A 193 -31.36 -14.77 21.87
CA VAL A 193 -31.55 -13.44 21.28
C VAL A 193 -31.47 -13.54 19.77
#